data_73245afd3922c2b67afedb8b8874fce9
#
_entry.id   73245afd3922c2b67afedb8b8874fce9
#
_cell.length_a   1.000
_cell.length_b   1.000
_cell.length_c   1.000
_cell.angle_alpha   90.00
_cell.angle_beta   90.00
_cell.angle_gamma   90.00
#
_symmetry.space_group_name_H-M   'P 1'
#
loop_
_entity.id
_entity.type
_entity.pdbx_description
1 polymer ?
#
loop_
_entity_poly.entity_id
_entity_poly.type
_entity_poly.pdbx_seq_one_letter_code
_entity_poly.pdbx_strand_id
1 'polypeptide(L)'
;SAASDVYKRQAEAGATEAITQFFFDTSVYLRFRDRAAAAGVDLDIVPGILPVTNYQTLVKFAGFTNVHVPGWLHKMFDGLDADDQATRNLIGANIAMDQVKVLAKEGVKHFHFYTLNRSELSYAICHMLGVRSGD
;
A
#
# COMPACT_ATOMS: atom_id res chain seq x y z
N SER A 1 -3.05 17.75 -6.16
CA SER A 1 -4.13 17.01 -5.50
C SER A 1 -4.05 17.16 -3.99
N ALA A 2 -5.13 16.84 -3.29
CA ALA A 2 -5.15 16.91 -1.83
C ALA A 2 -4.08 16.01 -1.19
N ALA A 3 -3.84 14.82 -1.75
CA ALA A 3 -2.81 13.91 -1.27
C ALA A 3 -1.42 14.50 -1.44
N SER A 4 -1.12 15.08 -2.61
CA SER A 4 0.16 15.73 -2.86
C SER A 4 0.39 16.89 -1.91
N ASP A 5 -0.66 17.67 -1.60
CA ASP A 5 -0.58 18.80 -0.67
C ASP A 5 -0.25 18.36 0.76
N VAL A 6 -0.82 17.22 1.20
CA VAL A 6 -0.51 16.66 2.51
C VAL A 6 0.96 16.26 2.60
N TYR A 7 1.47 15.56 1.60
CA TYR A 7 2.88 15.14 1.58
C TYR A 7 3.82 16.33 1.49
N LYS A 8 3.45 17.36 0.72
CA LYS A 8 4.25 18.57 0.64
C LYS A 8 4.37 19.27 2.00
N ARG A 9 3.27 19.36 2.75
CA ARG A 9 3.30 19.93 4.10
C ARG A 9 4.16 19.09 5.04
N GLN A 10 4.14 17.76 4.92
CA GLN A 10 4.99 16.89 5.71
C GLN A 10 6.47 17.14 5.44
N ALA A 11 6.85 17.31 4.16
CA ALA A 11 8.22 17.63 3.78
C ALA A 11 8.66 18.97 4.34
N GLU A 12 7.81 19.98 4.24
CA GLU A 12 8.09 21.33 4.77
C GLU A 12 8.24 21.33 6.29
N ALA A 13 7.57 20.41 6.98
CA ALA A 13 7.69 20.21 8.43
C ALA A 13 8.93 19.39 8.83
N GLY A 14 9.78 19.00 7.90
CA GLY A 14 11.04 18.29 8.18
C GLY A 14 11.00 16.79 8.03
N ALA A 15 9.90 16.21 7.57
CA ALA A 15 9.84 14.78 7.27
C ALA A 15 10.75 14.45 6.09
N THR A 16 11.42 13.29 6.14
CA THR A 16 12.30 12.80 5.07
C THR A 16 11.67 11.69 4.25
N GLU A 17 10.68 11.01 4.79
CA GLU A 17 9.94 9.97 4.09
C GLU A 17 8.47 9.95 4.49
N ALA A 18 7.63 9.38 3.64
CA ALA A 18 6.23 9.12 3.89
C ALA A 18 5.87 7.75 3.35
N ILE A 19 5.04 7.02 4.08
CA ILE A 19 4.60 5.68 3.70
C ILE A 19 3.18 5.77 3.14
N THR A 20 2.96 5.21 1.95
CA THR A 20 1.63 5.19 1.36
C THR A 20 0.76 4.11 1.99
N GLN A 21 -0.57 4.24 1.82
CA GLN A 21 -1.47 3.11 2.00
C GLN A 21 -1.09 2.01 1.00
N PHE A 22 -1.36 0.74 1.34
CA PHE A 22 -1.08 -0.32 0.39
C PHE A 22 -2.01 -0.21 -0.84
N PHE A 23 -1.55 -0.75 -1.96
CA PHE A 23 -2.23 -0.70 -3.25
C PHE A 23 -1.88 -1.97 -4.05
N PHE A 24 -2.61 -2.23 -5.12
CA PHE A 24 -2.35 -3.39 -5.97
C PHE A 24 -1.99 -3.00 -7.40
N ASP A 25 -2.37 -1.80 -7.84
CA ASP A 25 -2.00 -1.29 -9.15
C ASP A 25 -0.76 -0.40 -9.03
N THR A 26 0.39 -0.93 -9.46
CA THR A 26 1.67 -0.21 -9.36
C THR A 26 1.69 1.08 -10.17
N SER A 27 0.92 1.16 -11.25
CA SER A 27 0.86 2.38 -12.06
C SER A 27 0.24 3.55 -11.29
N VAL A 28 -0.67 3.30 -10.38
CA VAL A 28 -1.27 4.34 -9.53
C VAL A 28 -0.21 4.96 -8.62
N TYR A 29 0.62 4.14 -7.99
CA TYR A 29 1.72 4.62 -7.16
C TYR A 29 2.73 5.42 -8.00
N LEU A 30 3.14 4.88 -9.14
CA LEU A 30 4.16 5.53 -9.97
C LEU A 30 3.68 6.90 -10.46
N ARG A 31 2.44 7.02 -10.89
CA ARG A 31 1.87 8.31 -11.29
C ARG A 31 1.82 9.30 -10.11
N PHE A 32 1.46 8.80 -8.93
CA PHE A 32 1.44 9.64 -7.74
C PHE A 32 2.84 10.14 -7.40
N ARG A 33 3.83 9.24 -7.39
CA ARG A 33 5.24 9.59 -7.13
C ARG A 33 5.72 10.67 -8.09
N ASP A 34 5.45 10.49 -9.38
CA ASP A 34 5.93 11.42 -10.40
C ASP A 34 5.23 12.78 -10.28
N ARG A 35 3.94 12.80 -9.96
CA ARG A 35 3.22 14.06 -9.69
C ARG A 35 3.74 14.77 -8.46
N ALA A 36 4.04 14.04 -7.41
CA ALA A 36 4.60 14.62 -6.20
C ALA A 36 5.96 15.26 -6.47
N ALA A 37 6.82 14.58 -7.21
CA ALA A 37 8.12 15.11 -7.61
C ALA A 37 7.96 16.37 -8.45
N ALA A 38 7.04 16.39 -9.41
CA ALA A 38 6.76 17.55 -10.25
C ALA A 38 6.21 18.73 -9.45
N ALA A 39 5.50 18.46 -8.36
CA ALA A 39 4.97 19.48 -7.46
C ALA A 39 6.00 19.98 -6.44
N GLY A 40 7.25 19.51 -6.50
CA GLY A 40 8.31 19.94 -5.59
C GLY A 40 8.28 19.29 -4.22
N VAL A 41 7.63 18.14 -4.08
CA VAL A 41 7.63 17.39 -2.82
C VAL A 41 8.99 16.73 -2.64
N ASP A 42 9.72 17.13 -1.60
CA ASP A 42 11.04 16.58 -1.27
C ASP A 42 10.90 15.53 -0.17
N LEU A 43 10.34 14.38 -0.55
CA LEU A 43 10.13 13.25 0.33
C LEU A 43 10.43 11.96 -0.42
N ASP A 44 10.99 10.98 0.29
CA ASP A 44 10.99 9.60 -0.19
C ASP A 44 9.60 9.02 0.08
N ILE A 45 8.84 8.77 -0.98
CA ILE A 45 7.49 8.21 -0.87
C ILE A 45 7.60 6.69 -0.94
N VAL A 46 7.55 6.06 0.23
CA VAL A 46 7.74 4.62 0.39
C VAL A 46 6.43 3.89 0.08
N PRO A 47 6.41 3.00 -0.94
CA PRO A 47 5.18 2.29 -1.27
C PRO A 47 4.81 1.26 -0.21
N GLY A 48 3.54 1.21 0.13
CA GLY A 48 2.96 0.18 0.98
C GLY A 48 2.62 -1.07 0.18
N ILE A 49 3.13 -2.20 0.59
CA ILE A 49 2.92 -3.49 -0.06
C ILE A 49 2.20 -4.41 0.92
N LEU A 50 1.14 -5.06 0.47
CA LEU A 50 0.39 -6.00 1.28
C LEU A 50 0.44 -7.40 0.66
N PRO A 51 1.21 -8.33 1.24
CA PRO A 51 1.05 -9.75 0.91
C PRO A 51 -0.30 -10.22 1.43
N VAL A 52 -1.23 -10.53 0.53
CA VAL A 52 -2.59 -10.89 0.90
C VAL A 52 -2.61 -12.33 1.38
N THR A 53 -2.93 -12.55 2.66
CA THR A 53 -3.07 -13.88 3.25
C THR A 53 -4.51 -14.25 3.55
N ASN A 54 -5.37 -13.25 3.70
CA ASN A 54 -6.80 -13.43 3.92
C ASN A 54 -7.56 -12.45 3.04
N TYR A 55 -8.07 -12.94 1.92
CA TYR A 55 -8.77 -12.11 0.94
C TYR A 55 -10.04 -11.48 1.50
N GLN A 56 -10.80 -12.23 2.32
CA GLN A 56 -12.03 -11.70 2.91
C GLN A 56 -11.76 -10.54 3.87
N THR A 57 -10.70 -10.63 4.66
CA THR A 57 -10.28 -9.54 5.53
C THR A 57 -9.87 -8.32 4.72
N LEU A 58 -9.16 -8.53 3.62
CA LEU A 58 -8.80 -7.44 2.71
C LEU A 58 -10.04 -6.73 2.17
N VAL A 59 -11.03 -7.48 1.70
CA VAL A 59 -12.27 -6.91 1.15
C VAL A 59 -12.99 -6.06 2.19
N LYS A 60 -13.08 -6.55 3.43
CA LYS A 60 -13.68 -5.79 4.54
C LYS A 60 -12.92 -4.49 4.80
N PHE A 61 -11.60 -4.56 4.86
CA PHE A 61 -10.76 -3.38 5.07
C PHE A 61 -10.92 -2.38 3.94
N ALA A 62 -10.92 -2.86 2.70
CA ALA A 62 -11.10 -1.99 1.53
C ALA A 62 -12.45 -1.27 1.54
N GLY A 63 -13.47 -1.87 2.17
CA GLY A 63 -14.77 -1.21 2.34
C GLY A 63 -14.75 -0.02 3.31
N PHE A 64 -13.80 0.03 4.24
CA PHE A 64 -13.62 1.15 5.16
C PHE A 64 -12.67 2.20 4.63
N THR A 65 -11.89 1.87 3.64
CA THR A 65 -10.85 2.73 3.08
C THR A 65 -11.11 2.89 1.59
N ASN A 66 -10.36 3.73 0.92
CA ASN A 66 -10.49 3.88 -0.54
C ASN A 66 -9.49 3.01 -1.30
N VAL A 67 -9.07 1.91 -0.71
CA VAL A 67 -8.20 0.97 -1.40
C VAL A 67 -8.99 0.22 -2.46
N HIS A 68 -8.53 0.31 -3.70
CA HIS A 68 -9.15 -0.42 -4.80
C HIS A 68 -8.64 -1.87 -4.83
N VAL A 69 -9.58 -2.81 -4.81
CA VAL A 69 -9.28 -4.24 -4.97
C VAL A 69 -9.61 -4.61 -6.41
N PRO A 70 -8.59 -4.85 -7.25
CA PRO A 70 -8.83 -5.14 -8.66
C PRO A 70 -9.47 -6.51 -8.87
N GLY A 71 -10.23 -6.65 -9.96
CA GLY A 71 -10.91 -7.90 -10.27
C GLY A 71 -9.96 -9.08 -10.48
N TRP A 72 -8.76 -8.83 -11.03
CA TRP A 72 -7.77 -9.90 -11.20
C TRP A 72 -7.31 -10.49 -9.87
N LEU A 73 -7.28 -9.68 -8.81
CA LEU A 73 -6.91 -10.16 -7.48
C LEU A 73 -7.97 -11.11 -6.93
N HIS A 74 -9.25 -10.74 -7.09
CA HIS A 74 -10.35 -11.62 -6.72
C HIS A 74 -10.24 -12.98 -7.42
N LYS A 75 -9.96 -12.98 -8.72
CA LYS A 75 -9.86 -14.22 -9.51
C LYS A 75 -8.74 -15.13 -9.02
N MET A 76 -7.66 -14.58 -8.51
CA MET A 76 -6.54 -15.38 -8.02
C MET A 76 -6.88 -16.14 -6.74
N PHE A 77 -7.81 -15.64 -5.95
CA PHE A 77 -8.24 -16.29 -4.70
C PHE A 77 -9.56 -17.03 -4.82
N ASP A 78 -10.28 -16.85 -5.93
CA ASP A 78 -11.57 -17.50 -6.17
C ASP A 78 -11.40 -19.00 -6.30
N GLY A 79 -12.32 -19.75 -5.68
CA GLY A 79 -12.31 -21.21 -5.74
C GLY A 79 -11.31 -21.89 -4.81
N LEU A 80 -10.52 -21.14 -4.04
CA LEU A 80 -9.64 -21.73 -3.04
C LEU A 80 -10.43 -22.08 -1.78
N ASP A 81 -10.18 -23.28 -1.25
CA ASP A 81 -10.77 -23.69 0.02
C ASP A 81 -10.27 -22.81 1.16
N ALA A 82 -11.18 -22.56 2.13
CA ALA A 82 -10.83 -21.76 3.31
C ALA A 82 -9.66 -22.37 4.11
N ASP A 83 -9.48 -23.69 4.01
CA ASP A 83 -8.43 -24.41 4.74
C ASP A 83 -7.09 -24.42 4.01
N ASP A 84 -7.03 -23.98 2.76
CA ASP A 84 -5.77 -23.99 1.98
C ASP A 84 -4.97 -22.70 2.21
N GLN A 85 -4.55 -22.51 3.46
CA GLN A 85 -3.80 -21.32 3.84
C GLN A 85 -2.43 -21.26 3.18
N ALA A 86 -1.78 -22.41 2.97
CA ALA A 86 -0.47 -22.44 2.34
C ALA A 86 -0.51 -21.92 0.90
N THR A 87 -1.49 -22.34 0.11
CA THR A 87 -1.68 -21.85 -1.25
C THR A 87 -2.00 -20.36 -1.26
N ARG A 88 -2.89 -19.91 -0.37
CA ARG A 88 -3.20 -18.48 -0.27
C ARG A 88 -1.98 -17.64 0.08
N ASN A 89 -1.15 -18.11 0.99
CA ASN A 89 0.08 -17.42 1.37
C ASN A 89 1.05 -17.30 0.19
N LEU A 90 1.18 -18.37 -0.60
CA LEU A 90 2.04 -18.35 -1.79
C LEU A 90 1.53 -17.36 -2.82
N ILE A 91 0.24 -17.34 -3.08
CA ILE A 91 -0.35 -16.39 -4.04
C ILE A 91 -0.11 -14.97 -3.58
N GLY A 92 -0.37 -14.67 -2.32
CA GLY A 92 -0.15 -13.33 -1.77
C GLY A 92 1.31 -12.90 -1.82
N ALA A 93 2.22 -13.82 -1.51
CA ALA A 93 3.67 -13.56 -1.59
C ALA A 93 4.11 -13.29 -3.03
N ASN A 94 3.63 -14.07 -3.99
CA ASN A 94 3.98 -13.88 -5.40
C ASN A 94 3.49 -12.54 -5.94
N ILE A 95 2.29 -12.14 -5.60
CA ILE A 95 1.74 -10.84 -6.00
C ILE A 95 2.60 -9.71 -5.42
N ALA A 96 2.94 -9.79 -4.14
CA ALA A 96 3.76 -8.78 -3.48
C ALA A 96 5.16 -8.71 -4.11
N MET A 97 5.78 -9.84 -4.40
CA MET A 97 7.09 -9.88 -5.04
C MET A 97 7.06 -9.29 -6.44
N ASP A 98 6.01 -9.55 -7.21
CA ASP A 98 5.86 -8.95 -8.53
C ASP A 98 5.75 -7.43 -8.45
N GLN A 99 4.99 -6.91 -7.49
CA GLN A 99 4.91 -5.47 -7.25
C GLN A 99 6.30 -4.88 -6.92
N VAL A 100 7.02 -5.53 -6.01
CA VAL A 100 8.37 -5.09 -5.63
C VAL A 100 9.30 -5.06 -6.84
N LYS A 101 9.27 -6.10 -7.67
CA LYS A 101 10.12 -6.16 -8.87
C LYS A 101 9.81 -5.02 -9.85
N VAL A 102 8.54 -4.76 -10.10
CA VAL A 102 8.14 -3.67 -11.00
C VAL A 102 8.60 -2.32 -10.45
N LEU A 103 8.35 -2.08 -9.17
CA LEU A 103 8.71 -0.81 -8.53
C LEU A 103 10.23 -0.62 -8.43
N ALA A 104 10.97 -1.69 -8.16
CA ALA A 104 12.43 -1.63 -8.11
C ALA A 104 13.03 -1.23 -9.46
N LYS A 105 12.47 -1.72 -10.56
CA LYS A 105 12.89 -1.31 -11.91
C LYS A 105 12.65 0.17 -12.18
N GLU A 106 11.67 0.76 -11.50
CA GLU A 106 11.33 2.17 -11.59
C GLU A 106 12.08 3.03 -10.57
N GLY A 107 13.11 2.48 -9.93
CA GLY A 107 14.00 3.21 -9.05
C GLY A 107 13.58 3.23 -7.58
N VAL A 108 12.53 2.53 -7.20
CA VAL A 108 12.08 2.47 -5.80
C VAL A 108 13.04 1.57 -5.02
N LYS A 109 13.56 2.10 -3.90
CA LYS A 109 14.56 1.41 -3.08
C LYS A 109 14.05 0.99 -1.71
N HIS A 110 12.98 1.60 -1.22
CA HIS A 110 12.42 1.33 0.09
C HIS A 110 10.98 0.91 -0.04
N PHE A 111 10.57 -0.07 0.76
CA PHE A 111 9.23 -0.65 0.74
C PHE A 111 8.75 -0.84 2.17
N HIS A 112 7.46 -0.63 2.40
CA HIS A 112 6.83 -0.94 3.66
C HIS A 112 5.85 -2.10 3.47
N PHE A 113 5.99 -3.17 4.24
CA PHE A 113 5.12 -4.35 4.14
C PHE A 113 4.09 -4.33 5.25
N TYR A 114 2.82 -4.41 4.86
CA TYR A 114 1.69 -4.52 5.77
C TYR A 114 1.31 -5.98 5.99
N THR A 115 0.73 -6.29 7.13
CA THR A 115 0.33 -7.67 7.49
C THR A 115 -1.16 -7.82 7.74
N LEU A 116 -1.92 -6.75 7.79
CA LEU A 116 -3.34 -6.72 8.17
C LEU A 116 -3.61 -7.33 9.55
N ASN A 117 -2.63 -7.36 10.42
CA ASN A 117 -2.90 -7.65 11.81
C ASN A 117 -3.61 -6.44 12.45
N ARG A 118 -4.13 -6.62 13.68
CA ARG A 118 -4.93 -5.59 14.34
C ARG A 118 -4.17 -4.26 14.48
N SER A 119 -2.90 -4.33 14.83
CA SER A 119 -2.05 -3.13 14.99
C SER A 119 -1.84 -2.43 13.66
N GLU A 120 -1.57 -3.20 12.61
CA GLU A 120 -1.37 -2.66 11.25
C GLU A 120 -2.63 -2.01 10.71
N LEU A 121 -3.80 -2.61 10.95
CA LEU A 121 -5.07 -2.01 10.56
C LEU A 121 -5.29 -0.67 11.25
N SER A 122 -5.04 -0.60 12.54
CA SER A 122 -5.18 0.63 13.31
C SER A 122 -4.21 1.71 12.81
N TYR A 123 -2.97 1.35 12.55
CA TYR A 123 -1.97 2.26 12.01
C TYR A 123 -2.39 2.80 10.64
N ALA A 124 -2.82 1.92 9.74
CA ALA A 124 -3.22 2.31 8.40
C ALA A 124 -4.42 3.27 8.43
N ILE A 125 -5.41 3.01 9.28
CA ILE A 125 -6.57 3.89 9.45
C ILE A 125 -6.13 5.24 10.00
N CYS A 126 -5.31 5.27 11.02
CA CYS A 126 -4.81 6.51 11.61
C CYS A 126 -3.99 7.31 10.60
N HIS A 127 -3.15 6.65 9.84
CA HIS A 127 -2.35 7.30 8.81
C HIS A 127 -3.24 7.96 7.74
N MET A 128 -4.28 7.26 7.31
CA MET A 128 -5.23 7.78 6.32
C MET A 128 -6.00 8.99 6.85
N LEU A 129 -6.30 9.01 8.15
CA LEU A 129 -7.00 10.13 8.81
C LEU A 129 -6.05 11.28 9.19
N GLY A 130 -4.76 11.15 8.90
CA GLY A 130 -3.76 12.16 9.23
C GLY A 130 -3.25 12.12 10.66
N VAL A 131 -3.59 11.09 11.43
CA VAL A 131 -3.09 10.90 12.79
C VAL A 131 -1.78 10.10 12.73
N ARG A 132 -0.75 10.60 13.40
CA ARG A 132 0.56 9.93 13.43
C ARG A 132 0.76 9.20 14.74
N SER A 133 1.38 8.02 14.65
CA SER A 133 1.83 7.29 15.82
C SER A 133 2.91 8.10 16.54
N GLY A 134 2.73 8.35 17.82
CA GLY A 134 3.71 9.06 18.64
C GLY A 134 3.59 10.59 18.65
N ASP A 135 2.61 11.12 17.98
CA ASP A 135 2.30 12.58 18.02
C ASP A 135 1.55 12.95 19.29
#